data_9f13dfdb5724175ec6b27b5ec5d3426b
#
_entry.id   9f13dfdb5724175ec6b27b5ec5d3426b
#
_cell.length_a   1.000
_cell.length_b   1.000
_cell.length_c   1.000
_cell.angle_alpha   90.00
_cell.angle_beta   90.00
_cell.angle_gamma   90.00
#
_symmetry.space_group_name_H-M   'P 1'
#
loop_
_entity.id
_entity.type
_entity.pdbx_description
1 polymer ?
#
loop_
_entity_poly.entity_id
_entity_poly.type
_entity_poly.pdbx_seq_one_letter_code
_entity_poly.pdbx_strand_id
1 'polypeptide(L)'
;MTQFSNLLNEMASVAENAYQFAMTNLTSAQRSADIGIGGDGTPTMFLDQFIEEPVLAIAEKFKMNVLSEEVGWVDRGSAYTVVLDPVDGTANSAAGVPISGFSAAIVEDDIIIESLVTWLGTNYSWRAHRDDTTVQRTTGRTKLAGAALSMLRPRPSTWNTWSVLAQTSERVRILGSSVIEACLVADGAIDAFCDPGGDIHRIVDIAAVSLIVEKSGGALRDAAGRPLNFSPDLTLRWSGIAAATAQLADEIASIIHDH
;
A
#
# COMPACT_ATOMS: atom_id res chain seq x y z
N MET A 1 22.28 4.25 7.66
CA MET A 1 20.92 4.16 8.20
C MET A 1 20.51 5.56 8.64
N THR A 2 19.35 6.00 8.23
CA THR A 2 18.79 7.30 8.61
C THR A 2 18.28 7.27 10.06
N GLN A 3 17.90 8.42 10.61
CA GLN A 3 17.32 8.45 11.97
C GLN A 3 15.99 7.67 12.05
N PHE A 4 15.24 7.53 10.94
CA PHE A 4 13.96 6.83 10.92
C PHE A 4 14.05 5.35 10.56
N SER A 5 15.19 4.88 10.03
CA SER A 5 15.37 3.46 9.71
C SER A 5 15.17 2.55 10.93
N ASN A 6 15.62 2.99 12.11
CA ASN A 6 15.40 2.23 13.35
C ASN A 6 13.94 2.23 13.77
N LEU A 7 13.25 3.39 13.65
CA LEU A 7 11.84 3.51 13.95
C LEU A 7 11.00 2.56 13.05
N LEU A 8 11.18 2.64 11.74
CA LEU A 8 10.44 1.79 10.80
C LEU A 8 10.75 0.30 11.00
N ASN A 9 12.00 -0.06 11.31
CA ASN A 9 12.36 -1.45 11.64
C ASN A 9 11.68 -1.93 12.94
N GLU A 10 11.65 -1.10 13.98
CA GLU A 10 10.99 -1.45 15.24
C GLU A 10 9.47 -1.63 15.02
N MET A 11 8.83 -0.74 14.26
CA MET A 11 7.42 -0.86 13.87
C MET A 11 7.14 -2.14 13.08
N ALA A 12 7.91 -2.41 12.02
CA ALA A 12 7.75 -3.61 11.22
C ALA A 12 7.95 -4.89 12.04
N SER A 13 8.92 -4.88 12.96
CA SER A 13 9.18 -6.03 13.83
C SER A 13 8.03 -6.32 14.79
N VAL A 14 7.43 -5.28 15.40
CA VAL A 14 6.29 -5.50 16.30
C VAL A 14 5.04 -5.89 15.52
N ALA A 15 4.81 -5.34 14.32
CA ALA A 15 3.74 -5.75 13.42
C ALA A 15 3.86 -7.22 13.01
N GLU A 16 5.06 -7.65 12.58
CA GLU A 16 5.34 -9.05 12.22
C GLU A 16 5.12 -9.99 13.40
N ASN A 17 5.61 -9.64 14.61
CA ASN A 17 5.41 -10.46 15.80
C ASN A 17 3.92 -10.60 16.16
N ALA A 18 3.17 -9.50 16.11
CA ALA A 18 1.72 -9.51 16.36
C ALA A 18 0.98 -10.34 15.29
N TYR A 19 1.35 -10.19 14.02
CA TYR A 19 0.83 -10.99 12.92
C TYR A 19 1.07 -12.48 13.12
N GLN A 20 2.31 -12.89 13.40
CA GLN A 20 2.67 -14.29 13.64
C GLN A 20 1.92 -14.88 14.84
N PHE A 21 1.78 -14.10 15.92
CA PHE A 21 0.98 -14.51 17.07
C PHE A 21 -0.49 -14.74 16.66
N ALA A 22 -1.08 -13.79 15.93
CA ALA A 22 -2.47 -13.88 15.48
C ALA A 22 -2.70 -15.08 14.55
N MET A 23 -1.79 -15.33 13.60
CA MET A 23 -1.90 -16.46 12.68
C MET A 23 -1.79 -17.81 13.40
N THR A 24 -0.98 -17.87 14.47
CA THR A 24 -0.75 -19.11 15.22
C THR A 24 -1.85 -19.40 16.25
N ASN A 25 -2.37 -18.36 16.92
CA ASN A 25 -3.17 -18.51 18.14
C ASN A 25 -4.66 -18.15 17.95
N LEU A 26 -5.02 -17.42 16.90
CA LEU A 26 -6.38 -16.98 16.66
C LEU A 26 -7.03 -17.76 15.51
N THR A 27 -8.29 -18.08 15.67
CA THR A 27 -9.12 -18.65 14.57
C THR A 27 -9.42 -17.57 13.53
N SER A 28 -9.76 -17.98 12.30
CA SER A 28 -10.22 -17.05 11.25
C SER A 28 -11.39 -16.19 11.73
N ALA A 29 -12.35 -16.76 12.45
CA ALA A 29 -13.49 -16.02 13.00
C ALA A 29 -13.09 -14.94 14.03
N GLN A 30 -12.06 -15.20 14.83
CA GLN A 30 -11.53 -14.18 15.75
C GLN A 30 -10.80 -13.07 15.00
N ARG A 31 -9.98 -13.42 14.02
CA ARG A 31 -9.25 -12.44 13.19
C ARG A 31 -10.18 -11.52 12.40
N SER A 32 -11.29 -12.09 11.85
CA SER A 32 -12.28 -11.34 11.05
C SER A 32 -13.42 -10.72 11.86
N ALA A 33 -13.37 -10.78 13.20
CA ALA A 33 -14.42 -10.18 14.03
C ALA A 33 -14.48 -8.67 13.81
N ASP A 34 -15.67 -8.16 13.47
CA ASP A 34 -15.94 -6.72 13.40
C ASP A 34 -15.95 -6.14 14.82
N ILE A 35 -15.12 -5.13 15.07
CA ILE A 35 -14.96 -4.52 16.39
C ILE A 35 -15.34 -3.03 16.42
N GLY A 36 -15.80 -2.48 15.30
CA GLY A 36 -16.24 -1.09 15.24
C GLY A 36 -15.93 -0.42 13.91
N ILE A 37 -15.80 0.90 13.97
CA ILE A 37 -15.51 1.75 12.80
C ILE A 37 -14.12 2.37 12.98
N GLY A 38 -13.28 2.21 11.99
CA GLY A 38 -11.94 2.80 11.94
C GLY A 38 -11.93 4.30 11.68
N GLY A 39 -10.75 4.89 11.75
CA GLY A 39 -10.53 6.32 11.52
C GLY A 39 -10.86 6.78 10.09
N ASP A 40 -10.88 5.84 9.14
CA ASP A 40 -11.28 6.08 7.76
C ASP A 40 -12.78 5.97 7.51
N GLY A 41 -13.58 5.61 8.55
CA GLY A 41 -15.04 5.44 8.49
C GLY A 41 -15.49 4.07 7.97
N THR A 42 -14.60 3.11 7.79
CA THR A 42 -14.93 1.73 7.39
C THR A 42 -14.95 0.75 8.59
N PRO A 43 -15.61 -0.41 8.47
CA PRO A 43 -15.54 -1.43 9.52
C PRO A 43 -14.13 -1.93 9.76
N THR A 44 -13.71 -1.93 11.04
CA THR A 44 -12.43 -2.44 11.53
C THR A 44 -12.53 -3.89 11.91
N MET A 45 -11.62 -4.73 11.44
CA MET A 45 -11.48 -6.11 11.94
C MET A 45 -10.58 -6.15 13.19
N PHE A 46 -10.83 -7.13 14.05
CA PHE A 46 -10.00 -7.33 15.25
C PHE A 46 -8.50 -7.44 14.92
N LEU A 47 -8.16 -8.07 13.80
CA LEU A 47 -6.77 -8.27 13.38
C LEU A 47 -6.04 -6.93 13.17
N ASP A 48 -6.71 -5.95 12.52
CA ASP A 48 -6.11 -4.65 12.21
C ASP A 48 -5.76 -3.91 13.49
N GLN A 49 -6.71 -3.77 14.41
CA GLN A 49 -6.46 -3.12 15.69
C GLN A 49 -5.41 -3.87 16.52
N PHE A 50 -5.45 -5.22 16.54
CA PHE A 50 -4.49 -6.04 17.29
C PHE A 50 -3.05 -5.83 16.82
N ILE A 51 -2.82 -5.60 15.53
CA ILE A 51 -1.50 -5.33 14.97
C ILE A 51 -1.16 -3.84 15.06
N GLU A 52 -2.13 -2.93 14.90
CA GLU A 52 -1.90 -1.49 15.00
C GLU A 52 -1.45 -1.06 16.41
N GLU A 53 -2.06 -1.58 17.47
CA GLU A 53 -1.81 -1.16 18.84
C GLU A 53 -0.31 -1.17 19.23
N PRO A 54 0.48 -2.25 19.08
CA PRO A 54 1.89 -2.23 19.38
C PRO A 54 2.71 -1.32 18.45
N VAL A 55 2.27 -1.08 17.21
CA VAL A 55 2.92 -0.15 16.27
C VAL A 55 2.74 1.29 16.74
N LEU A 56 1.54 1.66 17.22
CA LEU A 56 1.26 2.99 17.77
C LEU A 56 2.10 3.30 19.00
N ALA A 57 2.37 2.30 19.85
CA ALA A 57 3.24 2.47 21.01
C ALA A 57 4.68 2.85 20.60
N ILE A 58 5.18 2.34 19.46
CA ILE A 58 6.46 2.75 18.92
C ILE A 58 6.40 4.20 18.41
N ALA A 59 5.35 4.58 17.68
CA ALA A 59 5.16 5.97 17.22
C ALA A 59 5.14 6.96 18.40
N GLU A 60 4.47 6.60 19.48
CA GLU A 60 4.41 7.41 20.71
C GLU A 60 5.79 7.56 21.36
N LYS A 61 6.55 6.47 21.53
CA LYS A 61 7.92 6.47 22.05
C LYS A 61 8.82 7.45 21.29
N PHE A 62 8.66 7.54 19.97
CA PHE A 62 9.42 8.44 19.09
C PHE A 62 8.74 9.81 18.90
N LYS A 63 7.60 10.07 19.54
CA LYS A 63 6.81 11.31 19.47
C LYS A 63 6.44 11.70 18.04
N MET A 64 6.13 10.73 17.20
CA MET A 64 5.69 10.95 15.82
C MET A 64 4.21 11.31 15.77
N ASN A 65 3.80 12.22 14.87
CA ASN A 65 2.42 12.26 14.42
C ASN A 65 2.10 10.95 13.70
N VAL A 66 0.85 10.53 13.71
CA VAL A 66 0.40 9.30 13.04
C VAL A 66 -0.79 9.60 12.16
N LEU A 67 -0.79 9.04 10.97
CA LEU A 67 -1.98 8.83 10.14
C LEU A 67 -2.08 7.33 9.85
N SER A 68 -3.10 6.68 10.42
CA SER A 68 -3.33 5.25 10.25
C SER A 68 -4.78 4.95 9.94
N GLU A 69 -5.04 3.83 9.28
CA GLU A 69 -6.36 3.42 8.87
C GLU A 69 -7.35 3.35 10.04
N GLU A 70 -6.94 2.72 11.15
CA GLU A 70 -7.83 2.43 12.27
C GLU A 70 -7.91 3.58 13.26
N VAL A 71 -6.79 4.12 13.73
CA VAL A 71 -6.78 5.23 14.70
C VAL A 71 -7.05 6.59 14.05
N GLY A 72 -6.87 6.73 12.74
CA GLY A 72 -6.97 8.01 12.05
C GLY A 72 -5.78 8.93 12.31
N TRP A 73 -6.05 10.24 12.42
CA TRP A 73 -5.03 11.25 12.66
C TRP A 73 -4.75 11.45 14.15
N VAL A 74 -3.47 11.31 14.53
CA VAL A 74 -2.98 11.59 15.89
C VAL A 74 -1.88 12.64 15.81
N ASP A 75 -2.19 13.85 16.26
CA ASP A 75 -1.24 14.96 16.35
C ASP A 75 -0.48 14.92 17.68
N ARG A 76 0.86 14.92 17.61
CA ARG A 76 1.76 15.01 18.76
C ARG A 76 2.68 16.23 18.69
N GLY A 77 2.41 17.16 17.77
CA GLY A 77 3.22 18.37 17.56
C GLY A 77 4.59 18.08 16.93
N SER A 78 4.74 16.96 16.25
CA SER A 78 5.97 16.59 15.54
C SER A 78 6.07 17.30 14.18
N ALA A 79 7.30 17.58 13.71
CA ALA A 79 7.53 17.93 12.31
C ALA A 79 7.36 16.72 11.38
N TYR A 80 7.34 15.50 11.94
CA TYR A 80 7.30 14.26 11.17
C TYR A 80 6.02 13.50 11.46
N THR A 81 5.46 12.94 10.38
CA THR A 81 4.28 12.05 10.44
C THR A 81 4.66 10.67 9.93
N VAL A 82 4.27 9.63 10.67
CA VAL A 82 4.24 8.29 10.10
C VAL A 82 2.84 8.02 9.52
N VAL A 83 2.80 7.70 8.23
CA VAL A 83 1.61 7.25 7.51
C VAL A 83 1.70 5.74 7.45
N LEU A 84 0.72 5.02 7.98
CA LEU A 84 0.80 3.57 8.08
C LEU A 84 -0.52 2.88 7.75
N ASP A 85 -0.40 1.68 7.21
CA ASP A 85 -1.42 0.65 7.15
C ASP A 85 -0.83 -0.58 7.86
N PRO A 86 -1.40 -0.97 9.01
CA PRO A 86 -0.86 -2.08 9.79
C PRO A 86 -0.98 -3.43 9.08
N VAL A 87 -2.02 -3.63 8.26
CA VAL A 87 -2.29 -4.89 7.54
C VAL A 87 -3.04 -4.63 6.24
N ASP A 88 -2.35 -4.13 5.21
CA ASP A 88 -2.97 -4.12 3.87
C ASP A 88 -3.21 -5.56 3.39
N GLY A 89 -4.45 -5.86 3.03
CA GLY A 89 -4.90 -7.22 2.75
C GLY A 89 -5.44 -7.97 3.96
N THR A 90 -6.13 -7.28 4.89
CA THR A 90 -6.74 -7.86 6.09
C THR A 90 -7.64 -9.05 5.79
N ALA A 91 -8.45 -8.99 4.74
CA ALA A 91 -9.32 -10.10 4.32
C ALA A 91 -8.52 -11.38 3.98
N ASN A 92 -7.35 -11.22 3.35
CA ASN A 92 -6.42 -12.32 3.09
C ASN A 92 -5.91 -12.92 4.40
N SER A 93 -5.39 -12.06 5.30
CA SER A 93 -4.88 -12.49 6.60
C SER A 93 -5.95 -13.17 7.44
N ALA A 94 -7.15 -12.62 7.51
CA ALA A 94 -8.27 -13.20 8.24
C ALA A 94 -8.63 -14.61 7.72
N ALA A 95 -8.57 -14.80 6.39
CA ALA A 95 -8.83 -16.08 5.74
C ALA A 95 -7.64 -17.05 5.79
N GLY A 96 -6.43 -16.58 6.14
CA GLY A 96 -5.19 -17.38 6.12
C GLY A 96 -4.53 -17.45 4.74
N VAL A 97 -4.86 -16.53 3.83
CA VAL A 97 -4.15 -16.34 2.55
C VAL A 97 -2.87 -15.53 2.83
N PRO A 98 -1.67 -16.02 2.47
CA PRO A 98 -0.40 -15.42 2.91
C PRO A 98 0.02 -14.22 2.02
N ILE A 99 -0.88 -13.30 1.74
CA ILE A 99 -0.64 -12.10 0.94
C ILE A 99 -1.20 -10.90 1.69
N SER A 100 -0.35 -10.30 2.52
CA SER A 100 -0.65 -9.10 3.30
C SER A 100 0.63 -8.34 3.60
N GLY A 101 0.53 -7.02 3.69
CA GLY A 101 1.67 -6.17 3.93
C GLY A 101 1.48 -5.23 5.11
N PHE A 102 2.53 -5.02 5.90
CA PHE A 102 2.69 -3.84 6.74
C PHE A 102 3.29 -2.72 5.90
N SER A 103 2.71 -1.55 5.90
CA SER A 103 3.15 -0.39 5.11
C SER A 103 3.36 0.82 6.00
N ALA A 104 4.53 1.46 5.93
CA ALA A 104 4.81 2.68 6.67
C ALA A 104 5.68 3.65 5.85
N ALA A 105 5.32 4.94 5.89
CA ALA A 105 6.09 6.03 5.30
C ALA A 105 6.29 7.16 6.29
N ILE A 106 7.46 7.79 6.26
CA ILE A 106 7.75 9.02 7.01
C ILE A 106 7.53 10.21 6.09
N VAL A 107 6.74 11.15 6.56
CA VAL A 107 6.43 12.42 5.87
C VAL A 107 6.99 13.59 6.67
N GLU A 108 7.67 14.50 6.00
CA GLU A 108 8.14 15.80 6.47
C GLU A 108 7.71 16.86 5.45
N ASP A 109 7.05 17.93 5.89
CA ASP A 109 6.59 19.02 5.02
C ASP A 109 5.83 18.51 3.77
N ASP A 110 4.88 17.58 3.97
CA ASP A 110 4.07 16.92 2.93
C ASP A 110 4.89 16.04 1.95
N ILE A 111 6.18 15.85 2.19
CA ILE A 111 7.07 15.04 1.35
C ILE A 111 7.37 13.70 2.03
N ILE A 112 7.19 12.61 1.30
CA ILE A 112 7.59 11.27 1.76
C ILE A 112 9.12 11.18 1.67
N ILE A 113 9.78 11.00 2.83
CA ILE A 113 11.24 10.96 2.93
C ILE A 113 11.81 9.56 3.14
N GLU A 114 11.09 8.66 3.78
CA GLU A 114 11.50 7.26 3.94
C GLU A 114 10.28 6.34 3.93
N SER A 115 10.42 5.15 3.37
CA SER A 115 9.34 4.17 3.24
C SER A 115 9.83 2.76 3.54
N LEU A 116 8.93 1.96 4.15
CA LEU A 116 9.11 0.53 4.38
C LEU A 116 7.79 -0.19 4.10
N VAL A 117 7.85 -1.27 3.34
CA VAL A 117 6.79 -2.26 3.24
C VAL A 117 7.37 -3.61 3.63
N THR A 118 6.67 -4.35 4.48
CA THR A 118 7.05 -5.72 4.87
C THR A 118 5.95 -6.68 4.43
N TRP A 119 6.29 -7.73 3.73
CA TRP A 119 5.38 -8.82 3.42
C TRP A 119 5.23 -9.68 4.67
N LEU A 120 4.12 -9.50 5.38
CA LEU A 120 3.85 -10.18 6.65
C LEU A 120 3.85 -11.70 6.50
N GLY A 121 4.43 -12.38 7.48
CA GLY A 121 4.59 -13.83 7.46
C GLY A 121 5.77 -14.32 6.60
N THR A 122 6.53 -13.37 6.04
CA THR A 122 7.72 -13.71 5.26
C THR A 122 8.93 -12.96 5.74
N ASN A 123 10.07 -13.10 5.57
CA ASN A 123 11.18 -12.21 5.95
C ASN A 123 11.53 -11.22 4.81
N TYR A 124 10.54 -10.83 4.00
CA TYR A 124 10.79 -9.97 2.85
C TYR A 124 10.27 -8.56 3.06
N SER A 125 11.10 -7.55 2.76
CA SER A 125 10.75 -6.14 2.91
C SER A 125 11.34 -5.31 1.79
N TRP A 126 10.63 -4.24 1.42
CA TRP A 126 11.07 -3.20 0.51
C TRP A 126 11.29 -1.91 1.28
N ARG A 127 12.32 -1.17 0.91
CA ARG A 127 12.66 0.09 1.54
C ARG A 127 13.14 1.09 0.49
N ALA A 128 12.84 2.36 0.72
CA ALA A 128 13.38 3.45 -0.07
C ALA A 128 13.57 4.69 0.81
N HIS A 129 14.56 5.50 0.51
CA HIS A 129 14.78 6.84 1.06
C HIS A 129 14.76 7.87 -0.07
N ARG A 130 14.33 9.09 0.21
CA ARG A 130 14.23 10.16 -0.80
C ARG A 130 15.56 10.44 -1.48
N ASP A 131 16.67 10.37 -0.74
CA ASP A 131 18.02 10.62 -1.25
C ASP A 131 18.64 9.39 -1.95
N ASP A 132 17.97 8.23 -1.96
CA ASP A 132 18.48 7.08 -2.67
C ASP A 132 18.56 7.34 -4.17
N THR A 133 19.66 6.86 -4.79
CA THR A 133 19.75 6.83 -6.24
C THR A 133 18.72 5.88 -6.81
N THR A 134 17.96 6.33 -7.81
CA THR A 134 17.03 5.46 -8.53
C THR A 134 17.79 4.34 -9.24
N VAL A 135 17.38 3.10 -8.98
CA VAL A 135 17.95 1.90 -9.60
C VAL A 135 16.86 1.19 -10.38
N GLN A 136 17.10 0.95 -11.67
CA GLN A 136 16.14 0.23 -12.51
C GLN A 136 16.01 -1.23 -12.04
N ARG A 137 14.91 -1.54 -11.37
CA ARG A 137 14.53 -2.88 -10.92
C ARG A 137 13.25 -3.36 -11.59
N THR A 138 12.37 -2.43 -11.97
CA THR A 138 11.14 -2.77 -12.70
C THR A 138 11.46 -3.38 -14.05
N THR A 139 10.49 -4.04 -14.69
CA THR A 139 10.70 -4.68 -16.00
C THR A 139 11.04 -3.70 -17.12
N GLY A 140 10.80 -2.39 -16.92
CA GLY A 140 10.97 -1.36 -17.94
C GLY A 140 9.92 -1.41 -19.06
N ARG A 141 8.87 -2.22 -18.92
CA ARG A 141 7.78 -2.32 -19.91
C ARG A 141 7.06 -0.99 -20.10
N THR A 142 6.77 -0.66 -21.35
CA THR A 142 6.15 0.61 -21.75
C THR A 142 4.77 0.45 -22.37
N LYS A 143 4.29 -0.81 -22.53
CA LYS A 143 3.01 -1.13 -23.18
C LYS A 143 2.23 -2.14 -22.35
N LEU A 144 0.91 -1.95 -22.29
CA LEU A 144 0.01 -2.88 -21.63
C LEU A 144 -0.10 -4.22 -22.38
N ALA A 145 -0.09 -4.17 -23.72
CA ALA A 145 -0.07 -5.38 -24.53
C ALA A 145 1.14 -6.27 -24.16
N GLY A 146 0.87 -7.51 -23.79
CA GLY A 146 1.88 -8.47 -23.31
C GLY A 146 2.34 -8.26 -21.86
N ALA A 147 1.70 -7.36 -21.09
CA ALA A 147 2.03 -7.11 -19.71
C ALA A 147 1.46 -8.17 -18.75
N ALA A 148 2.16 -8.39 -17.65
CA ALA A 148 1.63 -9.04 -16.45
C ALA A 148 1.00 -7.95 -15.55
N LEU A 149 -0.31 -7.86 -15.53
CA LEU A 149 -1.09 -6.86 -14.82
C LEU A 149 -1.73 -7.46 -13.56
N SER A 150 -1.61 -6.79 -12.43
CA SER A 150 -2.43 -7.05 -11.26
C SER A 150 -3.46 -5.94 -11.09
N MET A 151 -4.66 -6.27 -10.63
CA MET A 151 -5.76 -5.29 -10.50
C MET A 151 -6.56 -5.56 -9.24
N LEU A 152 -7.17 -4.52 -8.70
CA LEU A 152 -8.25 -4.70 -7.72
C LEU A 152 -9.40 -5.50 -8.36
N ARG A 153 -10.15 -6.22 -7.50
CA ARG A 153 -11.28 -7.00 -7.96
C ARG A 153 -12.29 -6.14 -8.74
N PRO A 154 -12.91 -6.67 -9.81
CA PRO A 154 -13.91 -5.91 -10.55
C PRO A 154 -15.14 -5.62 -9.69
N ARG A 155 -15.74 -4.45 -9.93
CA ARG A 155 -17.03 -4.02 -9.36
C ARG A 155 -17.99 -3.74 -10.51
N PRO A 156 -19.31 -3.70 -10.28
CA PRO A 156 -20.25 -3.37 -11.35
C PRO A 156 -19.91 -2.05 -12.06
N SER A 157 -19.46 -1.02 -11.30
CA SER A 157 -19.06 0.29 -11.85
C SER A 157 -17.76 0.27 -12.65
N THR A 158 -16.85 -0.65 -12.39
CA THR A 158 -15.54 -0.73 -13.06
C THR A 158 -15.41 -1.92 -14.00
N TRP A 159 -16.49 -2.69 -14.23
CA TRP A 159 -16.44 -3.92 -14.99
C TRP A 159 -15.95 -3.73 -16.42
N ASN A 160 -16.42 -2.70 -17.11
CA ASN A 160 -16.02 -2.43 -18.48
C ASN A 160 -14.53 -2.14 -18.58
N THR A 161 -14.04 -1.19 -17.80
CA THR A 161 -12.62 -0.83 -17.72
C THR A 161 -11.76 -2.03 -17.36
N TRP A 162 -12.16 -2.76 -16.29
CA TRP A 162 -11.48 -3.97 -15.84
C TRP A 162 -11.36 -5.00 -16.97
N SER A 163 -12.45 -5.21 -17.72
CA SER A 163 -12.48 -6.18 -18.83
C SER A 163 -11.57 -5.78 -19.98
N VAL A 164 -11.51 -4.49 -20.33
CA VAL A 164 -10.61 -3.98 -21.38
C VAL A 164 -9.14 -4.14 -20.96
N LEU A 165 -8.79 -3.75 -19.74
CA LEU A 165 -7.44 -3.93 -19.19
C LEU A 165 -7.02 -5.40 -19.18
N ALA A 166 -7.94 -6.29 -18.75
CA ALA A 166 -7.70 -7.73 -18.71
C ALA A 166 -7.49 -8.36 -20.09
N GLN A 167 -8.26 -7.93 -21.09
CA GLN A 167 -8.15 -8.44 -22.47
C GLN A 167 -6.90 -7.91 -23.19
N THR A 168 -6.43 -6.73 -22.82
CA THR A 168 -5.24 -6.10 -23.42
C THR A 168 -3.95 -6.66 -22.86
N SER A 169 -3.94 -7.01 -21.56
CA SER A 169 -2.77 -7.61 -20.91
C SER A 169 -2.61 -9.09 -21.24
N GLU A 170 -1.40 -9.64 -21.05
CA GLU A 170 -1.13 -11.08 -21.27
C GLU A 170 -1.54 -11.94 -20.09
N ARG A 171 -1.32 -11.42 -18.88
CA ARG A 171 -1.59 -12.15 -17.63
C ARG A 171 -2.26 -11.21 -16.63
N VAL A 172 -3.29 -11.71 -15.96
CA VAL A 172 -4.01 -10.98 -14.92
C VAL A 172 -3.85 -11.67 -13.58
N ARG A 173 -3.73 -10.86 -12.52
CA ARG A 173 -3.74 -11.28 -11.11
C ARG A 173 -4.70 -10.40 -10.32
N ILE A 174 -5.21 -10.96 -9.22
CA ILE A 174 -5.94 -10.26 -8.15
C ILE A 174 -5.38 -10.86 -6.86
N LEU A 175 -4.43 -10.19 -6.23
CA LEU A 175 -3.76 -10.72 -5.04
C LEU A 175 -4.40 -10.22 -3.75
N GLY A 176 -5.00 -9.02 -3.77
CA GLY A 176 -5.79 -8.50 -2.66
C GLY A 176 -4.96 -7.83 -1.55
N SER A 177 -3.78 -7.32 -1.90
CA SER A 177 -2.96 -6.44 -1.08
C SER A 177 -2.29 -5.40 -1.97
N SER A 178 -2.78 -4.17 -1.93
CA SER A 178 -2.32 -3.07 -2.80
C SER A 178 -0.84 -2.77 -2.64
N VAL A 179 -0.35 -2.77 -1.40
CA VAL A 179 1.06 -2.46 -1.14
C VAL A 179 1.98 -3.60 -1.61
N ILE A 180 1.58 -4.87 -1.45
CA ILE A 180 2.37 -6.00 -1.96
C ILE A 180 2.36 -5.99 -3.49
N GLU A 181 1.19 -5.78 -4.12
CA GLU A 181 1.07 -5.75 -5.58
C GLU A 181 1.90 -4.62 -6.19
N ALA A 182 1.91 -3.42 -5.59
CA ALA A 182 2.77 -2.31 -6.02
C ALA A 182 4.27 -2.60 -5.79
N CYS A 183 4.63 -3.24 -4.69
CA CYS A 183 6.01 -3.66 -4.43
C CYS A 183 6.50 -4.74 -5.40
N LEU A 184 5.63 -5.65 -5.83
CA LEU A 184 5.95 -6.62 -6.89
C LEU A 184 6.24 -5.95 -8.24
N VAL A 185 5.64 -4.76 -8.52
CA VAL A 185 6.04 -3.92 -9.67
C VAL A 185 7.45 -3.38 -9.47
N ALA A 186 7.76 -2.89 -8.26
CA ALA A 186 9.10 -2.37 -7.94
C ALA A 186 10.21 -3.41 -8.13
N ASP A 187 9.92 -4.70 -7.91
CA ASP A 187 10.85 -5.82 -8.12
C ASP A 187 10.85 -6.37 -9.55
N GLY A 188 9.97 -5.88 -10.44
CA GLY A 188 9.83 -6.40 -11.79
C GLY A 188 9.18 -7.79 -11.87
N ALA A 189 8.50 -8.24 -10.82
CA ALA A 189 7.77 -9.50 -10.80
C ALA A 189 6.46 -9.43 -11.60
N ILE A 190 5.87 -8.24 -11.66
CA ILE A 190 4.75 -7.87 -12.53
C ILE A 190 5.03 -6.52 -13.19
N ASP A 191 4.33 -6.20 -14.27
CA ASP A 191 4.58 -4.97 -15.03
C ASP A 191 3.78 -3.78 -14.50
N ALA A 192 2.57 -4.02 -13.98
CA ALA A 192 1.75 -2.99 -13.36
C ALA A 192 0.75 -3.57 -12.35
N PHE A 193 0.31 -2.70 -11.43
CA PHE A 193 -0.84 -2.88 -10.55
C PHE A 193 -1.75 -1.66 -10.64
N CYS A 194 -3.07 -1.81 -10.68
CA CYS A 194 -3.99 -0.67 -10.68
C CYS A 194 -5.36 -0.93 -10.03
N ASP A 195 -5.96 0.16 -9.56
CA ASP A 195 -7.40 0.29 -9.38
C ASP A 195 -8.03 0.67 -10.72
N PRO A 196 -8.94 -0.13 -11.29
CA PRO A 196 -9.56 0.14 -12.60
C PRO A 196 -10.61 1.28 -12.60
N GLY A 197 -10.41 2.35 -11.82
CA GLY A 197 -11.29 3.52 -11.76
C GLY A 197 -12.32 3.47 -10.64
N GLY A 198 -12.04 2.73 -9.56
CA GLY A 198 -12.95 2.58 -8.43
C GLY A 198 -12.81 3.64 -7.32
N ASP A 199 -11.77 4.46 -7.37
CA ASP A 199 -11.38 5.41 -6.31
C ASP A 199 -11.35 4.72 -4.92
N ILE A 200 -10.52 3.68 -4.81
CA ILE A 200 -10.48 2.83 -3.60
C ILE A 200 -9.31 3.19 -2.69
N HIS A 201 -8.15 3.54 -3.28
CA HIS A 201 -6.94 3.76 -2.51
C HIS A 201 -7.01 5.03 -1.67
N ARG A 202 -6.50 4.94 -0.45
CA ARG A 202 -6.25 6.06 0.48
C ARG A 202 -4.76 6.37 0.51
N ILE A 203 -4.39 7.43 1.19
CA ILE A 203 -2.96 7.79 1.34
C ILE A 203 -2.16 6.69 2.06
N VAL A 204 -2.76 5.96 3.01
CA VAL A 204 -2.11 4.86 3.75
C VAL A 204 -1.75 3.68 2.83
N ASP A 205 -2.56 3.44 1.77
CA ASP A 205 -2.34 2.38 0.80
C ASP A 205 -1.21 2.72 -0.20
N ILE A 206 -0.94 4.03 -0.45
CA ILE A 206 -0.08 4.47 -1.54
C ILE A 206 1.19 5.21 -1.10
N ALA A 207 1.24 5.77 0.12
CA ALA A 207 2.37 6.59 0.56
C ALA A 207 3.70 5.84 0.48
N ALA A 208 3.82 4.69 1.14
CA ALA A 208 5.09 3.96 1.17
C ALA A 208 5.48 3.44 -0.23
N VAL A 209 4.53 2.86 -0.95
CA VAL A 209 4.80 2.27 -2.27
C VAL A 209 5.15 3.32 -3.31
N SER A 210 4.70 4.58 -3.17
CA SER A 210 5.02 5.65 -4.11
C SER A 210 6.53 5.88 -4.21
N LEU A 211 7.21 5.98 -3.08
CA LEU A 211 8.65 6.18 -3.03
C LEU A 211 9.41 4.90 -3.43
N ILE A 212 8.94 3.71 -3.01
CA ILE A 212 9.57 2.43 -3.36
C ILE A 212 9.54 2.20 -4.88
N VAL A 213 8.38 2.42 -5.53
CA VAL A 213 8.23 2.28 -6.98
C VAL A 213 9.08 3.31 -7.72
N GLU A 214 9.07 4.59 -7.28
CA GLU A 214 9.89 5.65 -7.86
C GLU A 214 11.38 5.28 -7.82
N LYS A 215 11.89 4.87 -6.66
CA LYS A 215 13.31 4.53 -6.50
C LYS A 215 13.72 3.24 -7.20
N SER A 216 12.75 2.44 -7.61
CA SER A 216 12.94 1.23 -8.44
C SER A 216 12.81 1.51 -9.96
N GLY A 217 12.69 2.78 -10.38
CA GLY A 217 12.61 3.19 -11.78
C GLY A 217 11.22 3.07 -12.41
N GLY A 218 10.19 2.82 -11.59
CA GLY A 218 8.79 2.80 -11.98
C GLY A 218 8.08 4.15 -11.78
N ALA A 219 6.76 4.14 -11.87
CA ALA A 219 5.93 5.32 -11.64
C ALA A 219 4.65 4.94 -10.91
N LEU A 220 4.22 5.83 -9.99
CA LEU A 220 2.89 5.81 -9.41
C LEU A 220 2.08 6.99 -9.97
N ARG A 221 0.83 6.75 -10.38
CA ARG A 221 -0.10 7.73 -10.92
C ARG A 221 -1.49 7.53 -10.33
N ASP A 222 -2.30 8.59 -10.33
CA ASP A 222 -3.74 8.49 -10.22
C ASP A 222 -4.37 8.43 -11.62
N ALA A 223 -5.34 7.55 -11.83
CA ALA A 223 -5.98 7.37 -13.14
C ALA A 223 -6.66 8.66 -13.66
N ALA A 224 -7.19 9.50 -12.76
CA ALA A 224 -7.78 10.79 -13.10
C ALA A 224 -6.76 11.95 -13.15
N GLY A 225 -5.46 11.65 -12.99
CA GLY A 225 -4.38 12.65 -13.03
C GLY A 225 -4.32 13.57 -11.80
N ARG A 226 -5.00 13.24 -10.71
CA ARG A 226 -4.95 14.01 -9.47
C ARG A 226 -3.59 13.83 -8.78
N PRO A 227 -3.06 14.87 -8.11
CA PRO A 227 -1.82 14.72 -7.37
C PRO A 227 -2.00 13.74 -6.19
N LEU A 228 -1.00 12.89 -5.98
CA LEU A 228 -0.93 11.94 -4.88
C LEU A 228 -0.18 12.59 -3.69
N ASN A 229 -0.67 13.74 -3.24
CA ASN A 229 -0.06 14.48 -2.16
C ASN A 229 -0.52 13.95 -0.80
N PHE A 230 0.38 14.02 0.19
CA PHE A 230 0.01 13.74 1.56
C PHE A 230 -1.10 14.69 2.03
N SER A 231 -2.07 14.11 2.73
CA SER A 231 -3.10 14.83 3.48
C SER A 231 -3.52 13.95 4.65
N PRO A 232 -3.76 14.51 5.84
CA PRO A 232 -4.28 13.75 6.98
C PRO A 232 -5.75 13.35 6.82
N ASP A 233 -6.40 13.69 5.70
CA ASP A 233 -7.79 13.36 5.39
C ASP A 233 -7.90 11.95 4.78
N LEU A 234 -8.28 10.98 5.59
CA LEU A 234 -8.51 9.59 5.16
C LEU A 234 -9.78 9.40 4.30
N THR A 235 -10.56 10.44 4.05
CA THR A 235 -11.72 10.36 3.14
C THR A 235 -11.35 10.56 1.68
N LEU A 236 -10.17 11.13 1.40
CA LEU A 236 -9.65 11.26 0.04
C LEU A 236 -9.40 9.89 -0.58
N ARG A 237 -9.73 9.77 -1.85
CA ARG A 237 -9.62 8.52 -2.60
C ARG A 237 -8.97 8.75 -3.96
N TRP A 238 -8.22 7.74 -4.40
CA TRP A 238 -7.53 7.69 -5.69
C TRP A 238 -7.73 6.34 -6.38
N SER A 239 -7.65 6.35 -7.69
CA SER A 239 -7.48 5.14 -8.50
C SER A 239 -5.99 4.99 -8.84
N GLY A 240 -5.21 4.46 -7.90
CA GLY A 240 -3.75 4.36 -8.01
C GLY A 240 -3.33 3.36 -9.08
N ILE A 241 -2.27 3.72 -9.82
CA ILE A 241 -1.60 2.91 -10.83
C ILE A 241 -0.12 2.89 -10.52
N ALA A 242 0.42 1.75 -10.10
CA ALA A 242 1.85 1.50 -10.02
C ALA A 242 2.28 0.75 -11.29
N ALA A 243 3.29 1.25 -12.01
CA ALA A 243 3.72 0.65 -13.26
C ALA A 243 5.24 0.67 -13.42
N ALA A 244 5.76 -0.25 -14.23
CA ALA A 244 7.18 -0.39 -14.53
C ALA A 244 7.79 0.86 -15.16
N THR A 245 6.98 1.69 -15.83
CA THR A 245 7.38 2.99 -16.41
C THR A 245 6.23 3.98 -16.35
N ALA A 246 6.54 5.28 -16.39
CA ALA A 246 5.54 6.34 -16.52
C ALA A 246 4.68 6.17 -17.78
N GLN A 247 5.29 5.76 -18.90
CA GLN A 247 4.57 5.53 -20.14
C GLN A 247 3.51 4.42 -20.04
N LEU A 248 3.81 3.33 -19.33
CA LEU A 248 2.82 2.26 -19.09
C LEU A 248 1.71 2.74 -18.14
N ALA A 249 2.05 3.52 -17.11
CA ALA A 249 1.05 4.10 -16.21
C ALA A 249 0.09 5.05 -16.97
N ASP A 250 0.62 5.88 -17.85
CA ASP A 250 -0.16 6.83 -18.66
C ASP A 250 -1.07 6.09 -19.66
N GLU A 251 -0.61 4.97 -20.26
CA GLU A 251 -1.44 4.12 -21.14
C GLU A 251 -2.60 3.49 -20.37
N ILE A 252 -2.34 2.96 -19.15
CA ILE A 252 -3.37 2.39 -18.29
C ILE A 252 -4.38 3.47 -17.86
N ALA A 253 -3.90 4.66 -17.45
CA ALA A 253 -4.75 5.79 -17.08
C ALA A 253 -5.67 6.22 -18.23
N SER A 254 -5.15 6.28 -19.47
CA SER A 254 -5.97 6.59 -20.66
C SER A 254 -7.09 5.56 -20.86
N ILE A 255 -6.80 4.28 -20.73
CA ILE A 255 -7.84 3.22 -20.85
C ILE A 255 -8.90 3.38 -19.76
N ILE A 256 -8.49 3.69 -18.52
CA ILE A 256 -9.42 3.91 -17.40
C ILE A 256 -10.31 5.13 -17.65
N HIS A 257 -9.76 6.19 -18.24
CA HIS A 257 -10.51 7.41 -18.56
C HIS A 257 -11.53 7.20 -19.67
N ASP A 258 -11.22 6.35 -20.66
CA ASP A 258 -12.02 6.18 -21.89
C ASP A 258 -13.21 5.20 -21.71
N HIS A 259 -13.27 4.48 -20.58
CA HIS A 259 -14.26 3.40 -20.33
C HIS A 259 -14.98 3.53 -18.99
#